data_739d4fde6d71bc38fe8a16daee20e491
#
_entry.id   739d4fde6d71bc38fe8a16daee20e491
#
_cell.length_a   1.000
_cell.length_b   1.000
_cell.length_c   1.000
_cell.angle_alpha   90.00
_cell.angle_beta   90.00
_cell.angle_gamma   90.00
#
_symmetry.space_group_name_H-M   'P 1'
#
loop_
_entity.id
_entity.type
_entity.pdbx_description
1 polymer ?
#
loop_
_entity_poly.entity_id
_entity_poly.type
_entity_poly.pdbx_seq_one_letter_code
_entity_poly.pdbx_strand_id
1 'polypeptide(L)'
;LFFGFGFYKKNLEIIPEYGGVYSEALLGSPKNINPLYDLANDVDRDLSTLIFSSLFKRGIDGLLINDLVEKYEISEDGKEYRFKIKNNIYWHHEERLTVDDIVFTFEAIKNPEYGSPLRASFLGVEIEKIDEYNFKFILAEPYAAFLDMLVFGVLPQNLWSNIDPKNASLAELNLKPIGSGPYKFKSLTKNKSGEIKEMVLVANERYYDQVPYISNLNFKFFSYFEEMIDSLNNNLVDGVSYLPHGLKDNLVSQNSLNFHKLNLPQIASLFFNQKSGEFLQSKD
;
A
#
# COMPACT_ATOMS: atom_id res chain seq x y z
N LEU A 1 -31.18 38.89 19.28
CA LEU A 1 -29.98 38.68 18.40
C LEU A 1 -29.01 37.64 18.97
N PHE A 2 -28.90 37.43 20.28
CA PHE A 2 -27.97 36.44 20.87
C PHE A 2 -28.47 34.99 20.79
N PHE A 3 -29.74 34.72 20.68
CA PHE A 3 -30.31 33.35 20.58
C PHE A 3 -30.09 32.69 19.21
N GLY A 4 -30.01 33.49 18.15
CA GLY A 4 -29.77 32.97 16.79
C GLY A 4 -28.31 32.49 16.57
N PHE A 5 -27.33 33.09 17.22
CA PHE A 5 -25.92 32.75 17.07
C PHE A 5 -25.58 31.40 17.74
N GLY A 6 -26.23 31.10 18.89
CA GLY A 6 -26.07 29.83 19.60
C GLY A 6 -26.68 28.64 18.84
N PHE A 7 -27.78 28.86 18.13
CA PHE A 7 -28.46 27.84 17.33
C PHE A 7 -27.71 27.54 16.05
N TYR A 8 -27.06 28.57 15.43
CA TYR A 8 -26.26 28.44 14.24
C TYR A 8 -24.99 27.62 14.51
N LYS A 9 -24.31 27.84 15.66
CA LYS A 9 -23.11 27.10 16.05
C LYS A 9 -23.38 25.62 16.36
N LYS A 10 -24.58 25.25 16.77
CA LYS A 10 -24.94 23.87 17.14
C LYS A 10 -25.26 22.97 15.93
N ASN A 11 -25.50 23.58 14.75
CA ASN A 11 -25.85 22.87 13.51
C ASN A 11 -24.80 23.02 12.41
N LEU A 12 -23.60 23.51 12.72
CA LEU A 12 -22.48 23.52 11.77
C LEU A 12 -21.82 22.14 11.80
N GLU A 13 -22.06 21.36 10.78
CA GLU A 13 -21.26 20.20 10.48
C GLU A 13 -19.91 20.65 9.91
N ILE A 14 -18.80 20.17 10.50
CA ILE A 14 -17.46 20.37 9.96
C ILE A 14 -17.35 19.40 8.79
N ILE A 15 -17.44 19.92 7.58
CA ILE A 15 -17.23 19.14 6.35
C ILE A 15 -15.77 19.28 5.97
N PRO A 16 -15.05 18.17 5.66
CA PRO A 16 -13.70 18.23 5.13
C PRO A 16 -13.66 19.05 3.82
N GLU A 17 -12.70 19.95 3.70
CA GLU A 17 -12.48 20.73 2.49
C GLU A 17 -11.38 20.08 1.64
N TYR A 18 -11.56 20.13 0.32
CA TYR A 18 -10.53 19.65 -0.63
C TYR A 18 -9.38 20.65 -0.71
N GLY A 19 -8.16 20.16 -0.61
CA GLY A 19 -6.97 20.99 -0.75
C GLY A 19 -5.91 20.69 0.29
N GLY A 20 -4.97 21.62 0.43
CA GLY A 20 -3.91 21.56 1.44
C GLY A 20 -2.78 20.59 1.10
N VAL A 21 -1.80 20.63 1.99
CA VAL A 21 -0.60 19.80 1.96
C VAL A 21 -0.46 19.13 3.31
N TYR A 22 -0.14 17.85 3.32
CA TYR A 22 0.24 17.11 4.52
C TYR A 22 1.62 16.52 4.33
N SER A 23 2.50 16.76 5.30
CA SER A 23 3.88 16.29 5.27
C SER A 23 4.09 15.21 6.32
N GLU A 24 4.57 14.04 5.91
CA GLU A 24 4.79 12.90 6.79
C GLU A 24 6.26 12.49 6.82
N ALA A 25 6.76 12.20 8.02
CA ALA A 25 8.08 11.61 8.20
C ALA A 25 8.00 10.09 8.17
N LEU A 26 8.81 9.46 7.34
CA LEU A 26 8.99 8.02 7.24
C LEU A 26 10.41 7.61 7.63
N LEU A 27 10.53 6.53 8.39
CA LEU A 27 11.83 5.92 8.71
C LEU A 27 12.28 5.03 7.55
N GLY A 28 13.45 5.29 7.01
CA GLY A 28 13.98 4.57 5.85
C GLY A 28 13.89 5.39 4.57
N SER A 29 13.97 4.73 3.43
CA SER A 29 13.94 5.35 2.10
C SER A 29 13.31 4.40 1.10
N PRO A 30 12.56 4.89 0.11
CA PRO A 30 11.98 4.04 -0.92
C PRO A 30 13.08 3.44 -1.82
N LYS A 31 12.85 2.19 -2.24
CA LYS A 31 13.71 1.45 -3.15
C LYS A 31 12.94 0.93 -4.36
N ASN A 32 11.82 0.24 -4.10
CA ASN A 32 10.98 -0.38 -5.13
C ASN A 32 9.51 -0.18 -4.77
N ILE A 33 8.95 0.99 -5.10
CA ILE A 33 7.51 1.26 -4.95
C ILE A 33 6.80 0.50 -6.07
N ASN A 34 6.64 -0.80 -5.86
CA ASN A 34 6.15 -1.74 -6.85
C ASN A 34 5.52 -2.95 -6.14
N PRO A 35 4.26 -3.28 -6.44
CA PRO A 35 3.53 -4.40 -5.83
C PRO A 35 4.23 -5.77 -5.89
N LEU A 36 5.15 -5.96 -6.83
CA LEU A 36 5.94 -7.19 -6.89
C LEU A 36 7.00 -7.28 -5.78
N TYR A 37 7.44 -6.15 -5.19
CA TYR A 37 8.61 -6.07 -4.30
C TYR A 37 8.37 -5.36 -2.98
N ASP A 38 7.25 -4.66 -2.81
CA ASP A 38 6.99 -3.74 -1.70
C ASP A 38 6.96 -4.40 -0.31
N LEU A 39 6.78 -5.72 -0.24
CA LEU A 39 6.85 -6.47 1.03
C LEU A 39 8.22 -6.44 1.71
N ALA A 40 9.29 -6.11 0.98
CA ALA A 40 10.65 -6.09 1.51
C ALA A 40 11.02 -4.80 2.25
N ASN A 41 10.23 -3.74 2.13
CA ASN A 41 10.50 -2.41 2.68
C ASN A 41 9.19 -1.73 3.09
N ASP A 42 9.07 -1.34 4.34
CA ASP A 42 7.84 -0.71 4.87
C ASP A 42 7.51 0.60 4.15
N VAL A 43 8.51 1.43 3.81
CA VAL A 43 8.32 2.67 3.05
C VAL A 43 7.75 2.39 1.65
N ASP A 44 8.27 1.37 0.97
CA ASP A 44 7.77 0.99 -0.35
C ASP A 44 6.32 0.52 -0.27
N ARG A 45 5.98 -0.28 0.75
CA ARG A 45 4.62 -0.79 0.98
C ARG A 45 3.63 0.34 1.27
N ASP A 46 4.00 1.27 2.15
CA ASP A 46 3.14 2.40 2.52
C ASP A 46 2.84 3.27 1.30
N LEU A 47 3.87 3.61 0.51
CA LEU A 47 3.72 4.39 -0.72
C LEU A 47 2.95 3.62 -1.81
N SER A 48 3.22 2.31 -1.96
CA SER A 48 2.54 1.43 -2.91
C SER A 48 1.03 1.41 -2.66
N THR A 49 0.60 1.34 -1.40
CA THR A 49 -0.82 1.34 -1.02
C THR A 49 -1.55 2.63 -1.44
N LEU A 50 -0.85 3.76 -1.52
CA LEU A 50 -1.43 5.04 -1.96
C LEU A 50 -1.48 5.17 -3.49
N ILE A 51 -0.58 4.49 -4.18
CA ILE A 51 -0.35 4.67 -5.63
C ILE A 51 -1.06 3.59 -6.46
N PHE A 52 -1.11 2.36 -5.97
CA PHE A 52 -1.71 1.23 -6.69
C PHE A 52 -3.02 0.80 -6.06
N SER A 53 -3.94 0.35 -6.89
CA SER A 53 -5.15 -0.33 -6.46
C SER A 53 -4.96 -1.84 -6.53
N SER A 54 -5.69 -2.56 -5.70
CA SER A 54 -5.66 -4.03 -5.58
C SER A 54 -7.05 -4.62 -5.83
N LEU A 55 -7.16 -5.93 -5.98
CA LEU A 55 -8.48 -6.57 -6.09
C LEU A 55 -9.31 -6.31 -4.84
N PHE A 56 -8.69 -6.46 -3.67
CA PHE A 56 -9.27 -6.16 -2.36
C PHE A 56 -8.32 -5.29 -1.55
N LYS A 57 -8.86 -4.52 -0.61
CA LYS A 57 -8.08 -3.74 0.37
C LYS A 57 -8.58 -3.99 1.79
N ARG A 58 -7.77 -3.67 2.79
CA ARG A 58 -8.18 -3.73 4.19
C ARG A 58 -8.88 -2.43 4.59
N GLY A 59 -10.07 -2.56 5.16
CA GLY A 59 -10.76 -1.45 5.81
C GLY A 59 -10.06 -1.02 7.11
N ILE A 60 -10.51 0.09 7.69
CA ILE A 60 -9.98 0.59 8.96
C ILE A 60 -10.21 -0.38 10.13
N ASP A 61 -11.20 -1.23 10.03
CA ASP A 61 -11.54 -2.33 10.96
C ASP A 61 -10.72 -3.61 10.69
N GLY A 62 -9.84 -3.59 9.67
CA GLY A 62 -9.04 -4.73 9.23
C GLY A 62 -9.80 -5.74 8.36
N LEU A 63 -11.10 -5.55 8.12
CA LEU A 63 -11.88 -6.42 7.27
C LEU A 63 -11.53 -6.22 5.80
N LEU A 64 -11.68 -7.30 5.02
CA LEU A 64 -11.48 -7.27 3.58
C LEU A 64 -12.65 -6.56 2.90
N ILE A 65 -12.35 -5.55 2.08
CA ILE A 65 -13.33 -4.83 1.29
C ILE A 65 -12.95 -4.83 -0.19
N ASN A 66 -13.94 -4.81 -1.07
CA ASN A 66 -13.70 -4.74 -2.51
C ASN A 66 -13.00 -3.42 -2.87
N ASP A 67 -11.97 -3.50 -3.73
CA ASP A 67 -11.32 -2.34 -4.29
C ASP A 67 -11.56 -2.28 -5.81
N LEU A 68 -10.75 -2.95 -6.65
CA LEU A 68 -11.01 -3.07 -8.08
C LEU A 68 -12.23 -3.96 -8.39
N VAL A 69 -12.49 -4.95 -7.52
CA VAL A 69 -13.59 -5.90 -7.68
C VAL A 69 -14.95 -5.20 -7.53
N GLU A 70 -15.84 -5.37 -8.53
CA GLU A 70 -17.26 -5.00 -8.45
C GLU A 70 -18.05 -6.10 -7.72
N LYS A 71 -17.86 -7.36 -8.15
CA LYS A 71 -18.45 -8.55 -7.54
C LYS A 71 -17.62 -9.79 -7.81
N TYR A 72 -17.84 -10.81 -7.01
CA TYR A 72 -17.23 -12.13 -7.20
C TYR A 72 -18.17 -13.26 -6.80
N GLU A 73 -17.89 -14.47 -7.29
CA GLU A 73 -18.59 -15.71 -7.00
C GLU A 73 -17.57 -16.81 -6.74
N ILE A 74 -17.89 -17.72 -5.83
CA ILE A 74 -17.04 -18.86 -5.47
C ILE A 74 -17.82 -20.12 -5.79
N SER A 75 -17.19 -21.09 -6.48
CA SER A 75 -17.79 -22.41 -6.75
C SER A 75 -18.05 -23.19 -5.46
N GLU A 76 -19.00 -24.13 -5.51
CA GLU A 76 -19.38 -24.94 -4.33
C GLU A 76 -18.20 -25.75 -3.76
N ASP A 77 -17.26 -26.17 -4.61
CA ASP A 77 -16.04 -26.89 -4.21
C ASP A 77 -14.92 -25.98 -3.69
N GLY A 78 -15.12 -24.64 -3.73
CA GLY A 78 -14.17 -23.65 -3.25
C GLY A 78 -12.89 -23.54 -4.08
N LYS A 79 -12.87 -24.06 -5.32
CA LYS A 79 -11.68 -24.06 -6.19
C LYS A 79 -11.72 -23.03 -7.31
N GLU A 80 -12.88 -22.57 -7.74
CA GLU A 80 -13.02 -21.56 -8.78
C GLU A 80 -13.58 -20.26 -8.17
N TYR A 81 -12.89 -19.16 -8.42
CA TYR A 81 -13.27 -17.80 -8.01
C TYR A 81 -13.45 -16.94 -9.24
N ARG A 82 -14.69 -16.57 -9.56
CA ARG A 82 -15.03 -15.70 -10.69
C ARG A 82 -15.14 -14.27 -10.23
N PHE A 83 -14.50 -13.35 -10.93
CA PHE A 83 -14.47 -11.93 -10.60
C PHE A 83 -14.97 -11.08 -11.75
N LYS A 84 -15.69 -10.03 -11.41
CA LYS A 84 -15.95 -8.90 -12.29
C LYS A 84 -15.32 -7.67 -11.68
N ILE A 85 -14.50 -6.94 -12.45
CA ILE A 85 -13.92 -5.66 -12.02
C ILE A 85 -14.79 -4.48 -12.47
N LYS A 86 -14.64 -3.35 -11.77
CA LYS A 86 -15.24 -2.07 -12.16
C LYS A 86 -14.72 -1.64 -13.53
N ASN A 87 -15.56 -1.01 -14.35
CA ASN A 87 -15.21 -0.62 -15.73
C ASN A 87 -14.81 0.87 -15.87
N ASN A 88 -14.81 1.62 -14.77
CA ASN A 88 -14.51 3.05 -14.73
C ASN A 88 -13.15 3.36 -14.11
N ILE A 89 -12.21 2.40 -14.14
CA ILE A 89 -10.89 2.55 -13.53
C ILE A 89 -9.89 2.99 -14.59
N TYR A 90 -9.09 4.00 -14.25
CA TYR A 90 -8.05 4.54 -15.11
C TYR A 90 -6.71 4.56 -14.40
N TRP A 91 -5.66 4.25 -15.13
CA TRP A 91 -4.29 4.48 -14.72
C TRP A 91 -3.99 5.98 -14.60
N HIS A 92 -2.97 6.35 -13.83
CA HIS A 92 -2.56 7.74 -13.67
C HIS A 92 -2.16 8.43 -14.99
N HIS A 93 -1.84 7.66 -16.03
CA HIS A 93 -1.55 8.12 -17.39
C HIS A 93 -2.76 8.03 -18.33
N GLU A 94 -3.97 7.92 -17.75
CA GLU A 94 -5.28 8.04 -18.41
C GLU A 94 -5.74 6.87 -19.28
N GLU A 95 -4.97 5.79 -19.36
CA GLU A 95 -5.41 4.54 -19.99
C GLU A 95 -6.35 3.76 -19.06
N ARG A 96 -7.21 2.91 -19.64
CA ARG A 96 -8.12 2.07 -18.85
C ARG A 96 -7.39 0.89 -18.24
N LEU A 97 -7.72 0.57 -16.99
CA LEU A 97 -7.35 -0.68 -16.35
C LEU A 97 -8.31 -1.78 -16.81
N THR A 98 -7.76 -2.90 -17.25
CA THR A 98 -8.51 -4.06 -17.71
C THR A 98 -8.01 -5.34 -17.03
N VAL A 99 -8.66 -6.46 -17.34
CA VAL A 99 -8.23 -7.79 -16.87
C VAL A 99 -6.84 -8.17 -17.39
N ASP A 100 -6.39 -7.63 -18.51
CA ASP A 100 -5.04 -7.88 -19.03
C ASP A 100 -3.95 -7.43 -18.05
N ASP A 101 -4.16 -6.30 -17.35
CA ASP A 101 -3.25 -5.80 -16.33
C ASP A 101 -3.19 -6.74 -15.11
N ILE A 102 -4.33 -7.30 -14.72
CA ILE A 102 -4.45 -8.25 -13.59
C ILE A 102 -3.74 -9.56 -13.94
N VAL A 103 -4.01 -10.09 -15.14
CA VAL A 103 -3.37 -11.32 -15.63
C VAL A 103 -1.86 -11.12 -15.72
N PHE A 104 -1.41 -10.00 -16.31
CA PHE A 104 0.00 -9.66 -16.38
C PHE A 104 0.66 -9.62 -14.99
N THR A 105 0.04 -8.91 -14.04
CA THR A 105 0.60 -8.77 -12.69
C THR A 105 0.71 -10.12 -12.00
N PHE A 106 -0.32 -10.94 -12.10
CA PHE A 106 -0.36 -12.27 -11.49
C PHE A 106 0.70 -13.20 -12.11
N GLU A 107 0.82 -13.21 -13.42
CA GLU A 107 1.85 -14.00 -14.11
C GLU A 107 3.27 -13.47 -13.80
N ALA A 108 3.45 -12.17 -13.65
CA ALA A 108 4.73 -11.59 -13.20
C ALA A 108 5.08 -12.04 -11.77
N ILE A 109 4.12 -12.10 -10.85
CA ILE A 109 4.32 -12.65 -9.50
C ILE A 109 4.79 -14.12 -9.57
N LYS A 110 4.19 -14.93 -10.42
CA LYS A 110 4.50 -16.37 -10.57
C LYS A 110 5.82 -16.62 -11.28
N ASN A 111 6.24 -15.74 -12.18
CA ASN A 111 7.47 -15.89 -12.96
C ASN A 111 8.70 -15.73 -12.05
N PRO A 112 9.56 -16.78 -11.91
CA PRO A 112 10.73 -16.74 -11.04
C PRO A 112 11.76 -15.66 -11.43
N GLU A 113 11.76 -15.20 -12.67
CA GLU A 113 12.72 -14.19 -13.15
C GLU A 113 12.45 -12.81 -12.55
N TYR A 114 11.20 -12.47 -12.17
CA TYR A 114 10.90 -11.25 -11.44
C TYR A 114 11.40 -11.29 -9.99
N GLY A 115 11.53 -12.48 -9.39
CA GLY A 115 12.01 -12.63 -8.01
C GLY A 115 11.02 -12.09 -6.96
N SER A 116 9.72 -12.05 -7.26
CA SER A 116 8.71 -11.57 -6.31
C SER A 116 8.61 -12.47 -5.08
N PRO A 117 8.63 -11.91 -3.84
CA PRO A 117 8.42 -12.68 -2.62
C PRO A 117 7.00 -13.27 -2.52
N LEU A 118 6.02 -12.70 -3.25
CA LEU A 118 4.65 -13.22 -3.31
C LEU A 118 4.53 -14.56 -4.03
N ARG A 119 5.52 -14.94 -4.85
CA ARG A 119 5.47 -16.14 -5.70
C ARG A 119 5.09 -17.41 -4.95
N ALA A 120 5.67 -17.63 -3.77
CA ALA A 120 5.43 -18.83 -2.99
C ALA A 120 3.95 -19.00 -2.58
N SER A 121 3.26 -17.90 -2.35
CA SER A 121 1.86 -17.86 -1.93
C SER A 121 0.88 -18.26 -3.06
N PHE A 122 1.30 -18.14 -4.32
CA PHE A 122 0.44 -18.40 -5.48
C PHE A 122 0.82 -19.65 -6.29
N LEU A 123 1.61 -20.55 -5.70
CA LEU A 123 1.89 -21.83 -6.31
C LEU A 123 0.61 -22.67 -6.41
N GLY A 124 0.33 -23.23 -7.59
CA GLY A 124 -0.88 -24.01 -7.83
C GLY A 124 -2.15 -23.19 -8.04
N VAL A 125 -2.04 -21.88 -8.17
CA VAL A 125 -3.14 -20.99 -8.59
C VAL A 125 -2.97 -20.64 -10.07
N GLU A 126 -4.04 -20.75 -10.84
CA GLU A 126 -4.10 -20.34 -12.23
C GLU A 126 -5.07 -19.17 -12.39
N ILE A 127 -4.83 -18.31 -13.41
CA ILE A 127 -5.71 -17.22 -13.77
C ILE A 127 -6.15 -17.40 -15.22
N GLU A 128 -7.44 -17.20 -15.48
CA GLU A 128 -8.00 -17.22 -16.82
C GLU A 128 -8.82 -15.96 -17.08
N LYS A 129 -8.46 -15.23 -18.14
CA LYS A 129 -9.26 -14.14 -18.66
C LYS A 129 -10.51 -14.68 -19.33
N ILE A 130 -11.67 -14.11 -19.01
CA ILE A 130 -12.95 -14.40 -19.69
C ILE A 130 -13.23 -13.32 -20.73
N ASP A 131 -13.15 -12.05 -20.32
CA ASP A 131 -13.25 -10.89 -21.18
C ASP A 131 -12.49 -9.69 -20.59
N GLU A 132 -12.75 -8.48 -21.08
CA GLU A 132 -12.05 -7.26 -20.66
C GLU A 132 -12.24 -6.91 -19.16
N TYR A 133 -13.37 -7.35 -18.56
CA TYR A 133 -13.72 -7.05 -17.16
C TYR A 133 -14.00 -8.27 -16.30
N ASN A 134 -13.96 -9.47 -16.88
CA ASN A 134 -14.24 -10.70 -16.19
C ASN A 134 -13.07 -11.69 -16.31
N PHE A 135 -12.73 -12.32 -15.19
CA PHE A 135 -11.69 -13.34 -15.10
C PHE A 135 -12.01 -14.32 -13.98
N LYS A 136 -11.24 -15.39 -13.88
CA LYS A 136 -11.33 -16.33 -12.76
C LYS A 136 -9.95 -16.79 -12.31
N PHE A 137 -9.86 -17.11 -11.02
CA PHE A 137 -8.78 -17.91 -10.47
C PHE A 137 -9.25 -19.36 -10.30
N ILE A 138 -8.32 -20.29 -10.54
CA ILE A 138 -8.52 -21.72 -10.34
C ILE A 138 -7.44 -22.20 -9.37
N LEU A 139 -7.87 -22.81 -8.27
CA LEU A 139 -7.02 -23.34 -7.22
C LEU A 139 -6.91 -24.85 -7.34
N ALA A 140 -5.71 -25.41 -7.16
CA ALA A 140 -5.50 -26.85 -7.10
C ALA A 140 -6.30 -27.47 -5.94
N GLU A 141 -6.31 -26.81 -4.77
CA GLU A 141 -7.08 -27.19 -3.58
C GLU A 141 -7.83 -25.99 -3.01
N PRO A 142 -9.01 -26.19 -2.37
CA PRO A 142 -9.77 -25.09 -1.78
C PRO A 142 -8.97 -24.43 -0.64
N TYR A 143 -8.98 -23.10 -0.61
CA TYR A 143 -8.27 -22.33 0.39
C TYR A 143 -9.11 -21.16 0.89
N ALA A 144 -9.60 -21.25 2.13
CA ALA A 144 -10.56 -20.29 2.69
C ALA A 144 -10.02 -18.86 2.78
N ALA A 145 -8.69 -18.68 2.97
CA ALA A 145 -8.06 -17.36 3.06
C ALA A 145 -7.57 -16.82 1.69
N PHE A 146 -8.00 -17.41 0.57
CA PHE A 146 -7.52 -17.01 -0.76
C PHE A 146 -7.78 -15.51 -1.06
N LEU A 147 -8.97 -15.02 -0.73
CA LEU A 147 -9.30 -13.61 -0.96
C LEU A 147 -8.39 -12.65 -0.17
N ASP A 148 -7.96 -13.05 1.03
CA ASP A 148 -7.03 -12.27 1.85
C ASP A 148 -5.64 -12.10 1.24
N MET A 149 -5.28 -12.96 0.29
CA MET A 149 -4.02 -12.88 -0.44
C MET A 149 -4.08 -11.91 -1.62
N LEU A 150 -5.28 -11.49 -2.06
CA LEU A 150 -5.50 -10.66 -3.24
C LEU A 150 -5.47 -9.15 -2.92
N VAL A 151 -4.65 -8.76 -1.94
CA VAL A 151 -4.47 -7.37 -1.50
C VAL A 151 -3.21 -6.71 -2.07
N PHE A 152 -2.52 -7.35 -2.99
CA PHE A 152 -1.40 -6.76 -3.73
C PHE A 152 -1.89 -5.83 -4.84
N GLY A 153 -1.15 -4.76 -5.09
CA GLY A 153 -1.46 -3.80 -6.16
C GLY A 153 -1.30 -4.39 -7.55
N VAL A 154 -2.05 -3.85 -8.51
CA VAL A 154 -1.98 -4.22 -9.93
C VAL A 154 -1.04 -3.29 -10.68
N LEU A 155 -0.26 -3.82 -11.63
CA LEU A 155 0.68 -3.10 -12.49
C LEU A 155 0.08 -2.84 -13.88
N PRO A 156 0.37 -1.68 -14.52
CA PRO A 156 -0.03 -1.42 -15.91
C PRO A 156 0.80 -2.27 -16.88
N GLN A 157 0.15 -3.23 -17.53
CA GLN A 157 0.79 -4.15 -18.48
C GLN A 157 1.58 -3.43 -19.57
N ASN A 158 0.99 -2.39 -20.16
CA ASN A 158 1.59 -1.64 -21.27
C ASN A 158 2.95 -1.01 -20.94
N LEU A 159 3.19 -0.68 -19.66
CA LEU A 159 4.46 -0.10 -19.20
C LEU A 159 5.48 -1.17 -18.78
N TRP A 160 5.02 -2.26 -18.17
CA TRP A 160 5.89 -3.26 -17.56
C TRP A 160 6.23 -4.43 -18.48
N SER A 161 5.39 -4.78 -19.47
CA SER A 161 5.60 -5.89 -20.37
C SER A 161 6.84 -5.75 -21.27
N ASN A 162 7.32 -4.52 -21.48
CA ASN A 162 8.53 -4.24 -22.28
C ASN A 162 9.83 -4.26 -21.47
N ILE A 163 9.75 -4.48 -20.15
CA ILE A 163 10.91 -4.55 -19.26
C ILE A 163 11.27 -6.01 -19.07
N ASP A 164 12.56 -6.36 -19.33
CA ASP A 164 13.07 -7.70 -19.05
C ASP A 164 12.82 -8.03 -17.56
N PRO A 165 12.15 -9.16 -17.24
CA PRO A 165 11.87 -9.57 -15.88
C PRO A 165 13.07 -9.51 -14.93
N LYS A 166 14.25 -9.90 -15.38
CA LYS A 166 15.52 -9.86 -14.61
C LYS A 166 15.96 -8.45 -14.23
N ASN A 167 15.53 -7.46 -14.98
CA ASN A 167 15.84 -6.05 -14.75
C ASN A 167 14.70 -5.27 -14.11
N ALA A 168 13.54 -5.90 -13.88
CA ALA A 168 12.34 -5.24 -13.37
C ALA A 168 12.59 -4.52 -12.02
N SER A 169 13.37 -5.11 -11.11
CA SER A 169 13.73 -4.48 -9.82
C SER A 169 14.63 -3.25 -9.96
N LEU A 170 15.24 -3.03 -11.12
CA LEU A 170 16.11 -1.87 -11.42
C LEU A 170 15.40 -0.80 -12.25
N ALA A 171 14.17 -1.04 -12.67
CA ALA A 171 13.42 -0.13 -13.52
C ALA A 171 13.18 1.23 -12.84
N GLU A 172 13.28 2.31 -13.60
CA GLU A 172 13.01 3.67 -13.12
C GLU A 172 11.57 3.82 -12.61
N LEU A 173 10.63 3.06 -13.15
CA LEU A 173 9.24 2.99 -12.73
C LEU A 173 9.06 2.60 -11.26
N ASN A 174 10.03 1.94 -10.63
CA ASN A 174 10.01 1.64 -9.20
C ASN A 174 10.12 2.89 -8.31
N LEU A 175 10.70 3.98 -8.82
CA LEU A 175 10.82 5.26 -8.11
C LEU A 175 9.98 6.38 -8.73
N LYS A 176 9.39 6.13 -9.91
CA LYS A 176 8.41 7.00 -10.58
C LYS A 176 7.16 6.19 -10.91
N PRO A 177 6.49 5.64 -9.89
CA PRO A 177 5.42 4.66 -10.08
C PRO A 177 4.20 5.29 -10.76
N ILE A 178 3.58 4.49 -11.63
CA ILE A 178 2.30 4.79 -12.27
C ILE A 178 1.32 3.71 -11.84
N GLY A 179 0.32 4.11 -11.06
CA GLY A 179 -0.72 3.23 -10.55
C GLY A 179 -2.12 3.69 -10.95
N SER A 180 -3.13 3.18 -10.26
CA SER A 180 -4.55 3.53 -10.39
C SER A 180 -5.15 4.00 -9.06
N GLY A 181 -4.32 4.16 -8.03
CA GLY A 181 -4.71 4.50 -6.68
C GLY A 181 -5.10 5.96 -6.47
N PRO A 182 -5.41 6.32 -5.21
CA PRO A 182 -5.90 7.65 -4.85
C PRO A 182 -4.87 8.77 -5.04
N TYR A 183 -3.56 8.46 -5.05
CA TYR A 183 -2.50 9.44 -5.23
C TYR A 183 -1.57 9.07 -6.38
N LYS A 184 -1.11 10.10 -7.11
CA LYS A 184 -0.16 10.01 -8.23
C LYS A 184 1.22 10.52 -7.84
N PHE A 185 2.27 9.87 -8.33
CA PHE A 185 3.64 10.38 -8.22
C PHE A 185 3.76 11.74 -8.92
N LYS A 186 4.36 12.71 -8.24
CA LYS A 186 4.63 14.04 -8.79
C LYS A 186 6.13 14.28 -8.94
N SER A 187 6.89 14.10 -7.85
CA SER A 187 8.32 14.40 -7.85
C SER A 187 9.07 13.65 -6.75
N LEU A 188 10.37 13.54 -6.93
CA LEU A 188 11.30 12.94 -5.98
C LEU A 188 12.55 13.82 -5.92
N THR A 189 12.98 14.14 -4.69
CA THR A 189 14.17 14.96 -4.43
C THR A 189 15.27 14.13 -3.81
N LYS A 190 16.50 14.28 -4.33
CA LYS A 190 17.72 13.65 -3.81
C LYS A 190 18.68 14.69 -3.26
N ASN A 191 19.44 14.32 -2.25
CA ASN A 191 20.57 15.12 -1.79
C ASN A 191 21.80 14.97 -2.74
N LYS A 192 22.90 15.67 -2.40
CA LYS A 192 24.15 15.66 -3.21
C LYS A 192 24.81 14.26 -3.27
N SER A 193 24.55 13.39 -2.29
CA SER A 193 25.04 12.01 -2.26
C SER A 193 24.13 11.03 -3.01
N GLY A 194 23.02 11.50 -3.59
CA GLY A 194 22.08 10.67 -4.33
C GLY A 194 21.00 9.98 -3.49
N GLU A 195 20.99 10.22 -2.17
CA GLU A 195 19.95 9.68 -1.27
C GLU A 195 18.62 10.40 -1.49
N ILE A 196 17.53 9.64 -1.53
CA ILE A 196 16.18 10.18 -1.64
C ILE A 196 15.80 10.83 -0.29
N LYS A 197 15.42 12.10 -0.32
CA LYS A 197 15.05 12.86 0.88
C LYS A 197 13.58 13.19 0.94
N GLU A 198 12.91 13.30 -0.21
CA GLU A 198 11.51 13.65 -0.26
C GLU A 198 10.85 13.03 -1.49
N MET A 199 9.59 12.64 -1.35
CA MET A 199 8.69 12.27 -2.43
C MET A 199 7.37 13.02 -2.27
N VAL A 200 6.89 13.60 -3.36
CA VAL A 200 5.62 14.30 -3.41
C VAL A 200 4.63 13.48 -4.24
N LEU A 201 3.48 13.22 -3.64
CA LEU A 201 2.32 12.66 -4.31
C LEU A 201 1.23 13.72 -4.41
N VAL A 202 0.40 13.64 -5.46
CA VAL A 202 -0.78 14.51 -5.65
C VAL A 202 -2.04 13.67 -5.76
N ALA A 203 -3.15 14.20 -5.28
CA ALA A 203 -4.44 13.54 -5.38
C ALA A 203 -4.77 13.17 -6.83
N ASN A 204 -5.29 11.98 -7.03
CA ASN A 204 -5.83 11.54 -8.31
C ASN A 204 -7.29 12.00 -8.42
N GLU A 205 -7.52 13.10 -9.13
CA GLU A 205 -8.86 13.66 -9.33
C GLU A 205 -9.81 12.72 -10.09
N ARG A 206 -9.27 11.72 -10.81
CA ARG A 206 -10.02 10.69 -11.53
C ARG A 206 -10.07 9.36 -10.81
N TYR A 207 -9.79 9.36 -9.50
CA TYR A 207 -9.89 8.14 -8.71
C TYR A 207 -11.32 7.61 -8.74
N TYR A 208 -11.48 6.33 -8.97
CA TYR A 208 -12.78 5.67 -9.21
C TYR A 208 -13.65 5.52 -7.94
N ASP A 209 -13.06 5.75 -6.78
CA ASP A 209 -13.73 5.79 -5.48
C ASP A 209 -13.73 7.24 -4.97
N GLN A 210 -13.73 7.49 -3.68
CA GLN A 210 -13.72 8.84 -3.12
C GLN A 210 -12.37 9.52 -3.40
N VAL A 211 -12.40 10.64 -4.12
CA VAL A 211 -11.22 11.50 -4.33
C VAL A 211 -10.68 11.97 -2.97
N PRO A 212 -9.36 11.89 -2.72
CA PRO A 212 -8.77 12.32 -1.47
C PRO A 212 -9.00 13.81 -1.19
N TYR A 213 -9.31 14.16 0.06
CA TYR A 213 -9.45 15.57 0.47
C TYR A 213 -8.13 16.33 0.45
N ILE A 214 -7.01 15.68 0.83
CA ILE A 214 -5.68 16.30 0.84
C ILE A 214 -5.11 16.30 -0.57
N SER A 215 -4.80 17.48 -1.11
CA SER A 215 -4.30 17.60 -2.49
C SER A 215 -2.88 17.09 -2.68
N ASN A 216 -2.01 17.29 -1.69
CA ASN A 216 -0.59 16.92 -1.78
C ASN A 216 -0.14 16.20 -0.51
N LEU A 217 0.57 15.09 -0.70
CA LEU A 217 1.28 14.38 0.35
C LEU A 217 2.78 14.52 0.11
N ASN A 218 3.50 15.05 1.10
CA ASN A 218 4.95 15.19 1.07
C ASN A 218 5.55 14.19 2.04
N PHE A 219 6.20 13.15 1.55
CA PHE A 219 6.91 12.17 2.37
C PHE A 219 8.37 12.56 2.50
N LYS A 220 8.84 12.77 3.73
CA LYS A 220 10.25 13.03 4.05
C LYS A 220 10.88 11.80 4.69
N PHE A 221 12.06 11.43 4.22
CA PHE A 221 12.73 10.19 4.58
C PHE A 221 13.90 10.46 5.53
N PHE A 222 13.93 9.72 6.63
CA PHE A 222 14.89 9.85 7.71
C PHE A 222 15.58 8.52 8.00
N SER A 223 16.82 8.59 8.49
CA SER A 223 17.58 7.38 8.86
C SER A 223 17.36 6.96 10.31
N TYR A 224 16.93 7.91 11.16
CA TYR A 224 16.80 7.70 12.61
C TYR A 224 15.50 8.31 13.13
N PHE A 225 14.93 7.70 14.17
CA PHE A 225 13.70 8.19 14.83
C PHE A 225 13.90 9.58 15.45
N GLU A 226 15.09 9.86 15.99
CA GLU A 226 15.42 11.14 16.60
C GLU A 226 15.27 12.29 15.61
N GLU A 227 15.74 12.12 14.37
CA GLU A 227 15.59 13.11 13.31
C GLU A 227 14.12 13.34 12.92
N MET A 228 13.31 12.27 12.93
CA MET A 228 11.86 12.35 12.67
C MET A 228 11.17 13.17 13.77
N ILE A 229 11.48 12.86 15.04
CA ILE A 229 10.93 13.55 16.21
C ILE A 229 11.33 15.03 16.20
N ASP A 230 12.60 15.34 15.92
CA ASP A 230 13.07 16.70 15.80
C ASP A 230 12.37 17.45 14.67
N SER A 231 12.12 16.78 13.54
CA SER A 231 11.39 17.34 12.42
C SER A 231 9.95 17.68 12.79
N LEU A 232 9.27 16.80 13.53
CA LEU A 232 7.92 17.02 14.04
C LEU A 232 7.88 18.15 15.09
N ASN A 233 8.80 18.14 16.06
CA ASN A 233 8.90 19.16 17.10
C ASN A 233 9.16 20.57 16.52
N ASN A 234 9.86 20.65 15.38
CA ASN A 234 10.15 21.92 14.68
C ASN A 234 9.09 22.26 13.61
N ASN A 235 7.96 21.54 13.54
CA ASN A 235 6.89 21.73 12.56
C ASN A 235 7.37 21.67 11.10
N LEU A 236 8.39 20.86 10.81
CA LEU A 236 8.89 20.59 9.46
C LEU A 236 8.10 19.47 8.77
N VAL A 237 7.37 18.68 9.55
CA VAL A 237 6.38 17.69 9.12
C VAL A 237 5.15 17.79 10.02
N ASP A 238 4.00 17.34 9.50
CA ASP A 238 2.71 17.36 10.19
C ASP A 238 2.46 16.07 10.97
N GLY A 239 3.13 14.99 10.60
CA GLY A 239 3.00 13.68 11.21
C GLY A 239 4.21 12.78 11.06
N VAL A 240 4.18 11.67 11.79
CA VAL A 240 5.12 10.55 11.67
C VAL A 240 4.33 9.25 11.53
N SER A 241 4.72 8.41 10.59
CA SER A 241 3.99 7.17 10.26
C SER A 241 3.99 6.16 11.39
N TYR A 242 5.07 6.07 12.11
CA TYR A 242 5.25 5.15 13.22
C TYR A 242 6.17 5.73 14.29
N LEU A 243 5.73 5.65 15.55
CA LEU A 243 6.51 6.07 16.71
C LEU A 243 6.57 4.93 17.73
N PRO A 244 7.76 4.38 18.05
CA PRO A 244 7.92 3.44 19.14
C PRO A 244 7.43 4.04 20.46
N HIS A 245 6.70 3.26 21.26
CA HIS A 245 6.10 3.74 22.51
C HIS A 245 7.11 4.43 23.45
N GLY A 246 8.34 3.93 23.54
CA GLY A 246 9.40 4.49 24.40
C GLY A 246 9.93 5.86 23.94
N LEU A 247 9.61 6.32 22.74
CA LEU A 247 10.04 7.63 22.21
C LEU A 247 8.97 8.72 22.31
N LYS A 248 7.79 8.38 22.81
CA LYS A 248 6.68 9.34 22.94
C LYS A 248 7.04 10.53 23.83
N ASP A 249 7.83 10.30 24.89
CA ASP A 249 8.22 11.36 25.84
C ASP A 249 9.21 12.38 25.25
N ASN A 250 9.78 12.10 24.08
CA ASN A 250 10.66 13.03 23.35
C ASN A 250 9.87 14.08 22.55
N LEU A 251 8.54 13.99 22.52
CA LEU A 251 7.68 14.95 21.83
C LEU A 251 7.40 16.15 22.74
N VAL A 252 7.66 17.36 22.23
CA VAL A 252 7.51 18.62 22.98
C VAL A 252 6.03 19.00 23.18
N SER A 253 5.20 18.80 22.16
CA SER A 253 3.80 19.28 22.14
C SER A 253 2.80 18.14 22.05
N GLN A 254 2.88 17.15 22.97
CA GLN A 254 2.01 15.95 22.93
C GLN A 254 0.50 16.26 22.90
N ASN A 255 0.07 17.35 23.55
CA ASN A 255 -1.34 17.72 23.64
C ASN A 255 -1.94 18.25 22.32
N SER A 256 -1.10 18.65 21.38
CA SER A 256 -1.51 19.12 20.04
C SER A 256 -1.51 18.02 18.98
N LEU A 257 -1.06 16.82 19.34
CA LEU A 257 -0.92 15.70 18.43
C LEU A 257 -2.02 14.66 18.66
N ASN A 258 -2.53 14.10 17.57
CA ASN A 258 -3.43 12.96 17.60
C ASN A 258 -2.60 11.67 17.54
N PHE A 259 -2.76 10.80 18.54
CA PHE A 259 -2.08 9.51 18.58
C PHE A 259 -3.05 8.41 18.16
N HIS A 260 -2.71 7.70 17.10
CA HIS A 260 -3.45 6.55 16.63
C HIS A 260 -2.74 5.26 17.05
N LYS A 261 -3.42 4.44 17.87
CA LYS A 261 -2.89 3.13 18.24
C LYS A 261 -3.13 2.15 17.10
N LEU A 262 -2.06 1.62 16.54
CA LEU A 262 -2.13 0.58 15.54
C LEU A 262 -2.28 -0.80 16.23
N ASN A 263 -3.30 -1.56 15.84
CA ASN A 263 -3.44 -2.96 16.22
C ASN A 263 -2.90 -3.81 15.08
N LEU A 264 -1.58 -4.03 15.10
CA LEU A 264 -0.92 -4.85 14.08
C LEU A 264 -1.09 -6.34 14.41
N PRO A 265 -1.43 -7.20 13.43
CA PRO A 265 -1.50 -8.65 13.61
C PRO A 265 -0.08 -9.24 13.62
N GLN A 266 0.73 -8.82 14.58
CA GLN A 266 2.12 -9.26 14.73
C GLN A 266 2.26 -10.23 15.90
N ILE A 267 2.97 -11.32 15.66
CA ILE A 267 3.33 -12.31 16.68
C ILE A 267 4.85 -12.30 16.82
N ALA A 268 5.34 -12.05 18.02
CA ALA A 268 6.75 -12.26 18.34
C ALA A 268 6.98 -13.74 18.66
N SER A 269 7.84 -14.41 17.90
CA SER A 269 8.15 -15.82 18.08
C SER A 269 9.65 -16.01 18.36
N LEU A 270 9.98 -16.84 19.33
CA LEU A 270 11.34 -17.25 19.64
C LEU A 270 11.57 -18.67 19.12
N PHE A 271 12.47 -18.82 18.17
CA PHE A 271 12.84 -20.10 17.60
C PHE A 271 14.16 -20.60 18.19
N PHE A 272 14.13 -21.78 18.81
CA PHE A 272 15.32 -22.42 19.31
C PHE A 272 15.87 -23.44 18.30
N ASN A 273 17.09 -23.24 17.83
CA ASN A 273 17.77 -24.23 17.01
C ASN A 273 18.37 -25.35 17.86
N GLN A 274 17.56 -26.38 18.12
CA GLN A 274 17.98 -27.53 18.95
C GLN A 274 19.13 -28.37 18.36
N LYS A 275 19.46 -28.20 17.06
CA LYS A 275 20.54 -28.93 16.39
C LYS A 275 21.93 -28.34 16.61
N SER A 276 22.04 -27.10 17.07
CA SER A 276 23.30 -26.35 17.17
C SER A 276 23.70 -25.91 18.57
N GLY A 277 22.92 -26.23 19.60
CA GLY A 277 23.21 -25.83 20.99
C GLY A 277 23.25 -26.98 21.97
N GLU A 278 24.37 -27.17 22.68
CA GLU A 278 24.50 -28.19 23.72
C GLU A 278 23.48 -28.05 24.86
N PHE A 279 23.10 -26.82 25.19
CA PHE A 279 22.09 -26.49 26.23
C PHE A 279 20.65 -26.84 25.87
N LEU A 280 20.33 -26.99 24.59
CA LEU A 280 18.97 -27.26 24.11
C LEU A 280 18.73 -28.75 23.82
N GLN A 281 19.73 -29.59 24.05
CA GLN A 281 19.66 -31.04 23.88
C GLN A 281 19.45 -31.82 25.20
N SER A 282 19.50 -31.16 26.36
CA SER A 282 19.21 -31.82 27.64
C SER A 282 17.72 -32.16 27.70
N LYS A 283 17.44 -33.44 27.88
CA LYS A 283 16.11 -34.02 28.10
C LYS A 283 15.81 -34.05 29.60
N ASP A 284 15.76 -32.89 30.27
CA ASP A 284 15.28 -32.83 31.66
C ASP A 284 14.13 -31.83 31.76
#